data_b07211be1acfb2675f038ae2464e9e8c
#
_entry.id   b07211be1acfb2675f038ae2464e9e8c
#
_cell.length_a   1.000
_cell.length_b   1.000
_cell.length_c   1.000
_cell.angle_alpha   90.00
_cell.angle_beta   90.00
_cell.angle_gamma   90.00
#
_symmetry.space_group_name_H-M   'P 1'
#
loop_
_entity.id
_entity.type
_entity.pdbx_description
1 polymer ?
#
loop_
_entity_poly.entity_id
_entity_poly.type
_entity_poly.pdbx_seq_one_letter_code
_entity_poly.pdbx_strand_id
1 'polypeptide(L)'
;MRRPPPMEKNARHTAENMHITGIFTTVERVLSNLLAIFFALASALTVAWGTVIRHRIALDADDSVMRAAMSNPLWWVGTAAAIGAYGLQVIALGFGTLLVVQPILVLSLMFTLPLSAWYSGRKMPFHEVFWSIALTIAVGIMVIYGRPVAGNPRPEWSDWWPALLVGLATLAILGAAAAKLPDQRPLALGTACGVIYGFVALLSKAVVDIFTHEGLTTLVASWQFYGLIGLALTGTVVQQYSFNAGPLAHSLPAMTIFEPIVAFGLGYMVLGEKFLIDTAVGWAIMLIALTVMVLSTIVLSRSPVSQRG
;
A
#
# COMPACT_ATOMS: atom_id res chain seq x y z
N MET A 1 -52.25 -37.07 -14.54
CA MET A 1 -51.10 -36.20 -14.21
C MET A 1 -51.47 -35.24 -13.09
N ARG A 2 -50.93 -35.42 -11.90
CA ARG A 2 -51.22 -34.54 -10.75
C ARG A 2 -50.31 -33.31 -10.84
N ARG A 3 -50.84 -32.08 -10.85
CA ARG A 3 -50.07 -30.86 -10.76
C ARG A 3 -49.36 -30.83 -9.38
N PRO A 4 -48.06 -30.50 -9.30
CA PRO A 4 -47.42 -30.38 -8.01
C PRO A 4 -48.04 -29.26 -7.16
N PRO A 5 -48.08 -29.41 -5.85
CA PRO A 5 -48.69 -28.44 -4.96
C PRO A 5 -47.96 -27.08 -5.03
N PRO A 6 -48.63 -25.94 -4.83
CA PRO A 6 -48.10 -24.59 -4.99
C PRO A 6 -46.90 -24.29 -4.10
N MET A 7 -46.70 -25.00 -2.98
CA MET A 7 -45.53 -24.86 -2.11
C MET A 7 -44.21 -25.32 -2.74
N GLU A 8 -44.24 -26.37 -3.55
CA GLU A 8 -43.02 -26.89 -4.23
C GLU A 8 -42.51 -25.98 -5.33
N LYS A 9 -43.41 -25.27 -6.01
CA LYS A 9 -43.05 -24.26 -7.03
C LYS A 9 -42.38 -23.04 -6.39
N ASN A 10 -42.89 -22.55 -5.25
CA ASN A 10 -42.29 -21.44 -4.51
C ASN A 10 -40.90 -21.79 -3.96
N ALA A 11 -40.74 -23.02 -3.43
CA ALA A 11 -39.44 -23.48 -2.92
C ALA A 11 -38.37 -23.57 -4.04
N ARG A 12 -38.74 -24.03 -5.23
CA ARG A 12 -37.85 -24.09 -6.41
C ARG A 12 -37.46 -22.69 -6.89
N HIS A 13 -38.42 -21.78 -7.05
CA HIS A 13 -38.10 -20.37 -7.39
C HIS A 13 -37.24 -19.65 -6.36
N THR A 14 -37.45 -19.92 -5.08
CA THR A 14 -36.62 -19.35 -4.01
C THR A 14 -35.19 -19.93 -4.06
N ALA A 15 -35.02 -21.23 -4.30
CA ALA A 15 -33.72 -21.87 -4.44
C ALA A 15 -32.98 -21.41 -5.70
N GLU A 16 -33.69 -21.26 -6.80
CA GLU A 16 -33.13 -20.77 -8.08
C GLU A 16 -32.70 -19.31 -7.97
N ASN A 17 -33.51 -18.46 -7.37
CA ASN A 17 -33.15 -17.06 -7.08
C ASN A 17 -31.95 -16.96 -6.13
N MET A 18 -31.87 -17.81 -5.11
CA MET A 18 -30.74 -17.84 -4.17
C MET A 18 -29.44 -18.29 -4.87
N HIS A 19 -29.53 -19.26 -5.79
CA HIS A 19 -28.39 -19.72 -6.59
C HIS A 19 -27.91 -18.63 -7.58
N ILE A 20 -28.84 -17.96 -8.24
CA ILE A 20 -28.56 -16.85 -9.17
C ILE A 20 -27.91 -15.68 -8.41
N THR A 21 -28.47 -15.28 -7.27
CA THR A 21 -27.90 -14.23 -6.43
C THR A 21 -26.50 -14.59 -5.92
N GLY A 22 -26.26 -15.85 -5.55
CA GLY A 22 -24.95 -16.36 -5.15
C GLY A 22 -23.90 -16.29 -6.29
N ILE A 23 -24.30 -16.56 -7.52
CA ILE A 23 -23.42 -16.44 -8.68
C ILE A 23 -23.09 -14.96 -8.94
N PHE A 24 -24.07 -14.07 -8.93
CA PHE A 24 -23.86 -12.64 -9.16
C PHE A 24 -22.91 -12.04 -8.12
N THR A 25 -23.11 -12.32 -6.82
CA THR A 25 -22.24 -11.82 -5.76
C THR A 25 -20.79 -12.36 -5.86
N THR A 26 -20.64 -13.59 -6.36
CA THR A 26 -19.31 -14.18 -6.61
C THR A 26 -18.62 -13.50 -7.77
N VAL A 27 -19.32 -13.27 -8.87
CA VAL A 27 -18.77 -12.59 -10.07
C VAL A 27 -18.38 -11.14 -9.73
N GLU A 28 -19.23 -10.41 -9.03
CA GLU A 28 -18.93 -9.04 -8.58
C GLU A 28 -17.67 -8.99 -7.70
N ARG A 29 -17.53 -9.92 -6.75
CA ARG A 29 -16.36 -10.00 -5.87
C ARG A 29 -15.09 -10.31 -6.66
N VAL A 30 -15.14 -11.23 -7.61
CA VAL A 30 -13.99 -11.58 -8.46
C VAL A 30 -13.58 -10.37 -9.31
N LEU A 31 -14.55 -9.70 -9.93
CA LEU A 31 -14.31 -8.52 -10.76
C LEU A 31 -13.70 -7.38 -9.91
N SER A 32 -14.25 -7.11 -8.74
CA SER A 32 -13.73 -6.09 -7.82
C SER A 32 -12.28 -6.37 -7.42
N ASN A 33 -11.95 -7.62 -7.06
CA ASN A 33 -10.58 -8.00 -6.73
C ASN A 33 -9.62 -7.85 -7.93
N LEU A 34 -10.06 -8.21 -9.15
CA LEU A 34 -9.25 -8.04 -10.36
C LEU A 34 -8.99 -6.55 -10.65
N LEU A 35 -9.99 -5.69 -10.47
CA LEU A 35 -9.83 -4.24 -10.61
C LEU A 35 -8.87 -3.69 -9.55
N ALA A 36 -8.98 -4.14 -8.31
CA ALA A 36 -8.05 -3.75 -7.24
C ALA A 36 -6.60 -4.11 -7.60
N ILE A 37 -6.37 -5.35 -8.06
CA ILE A 37 -5.04 -5.81 -8.48
C ILE A 37 -4.54 -4.99 -9.68
N PHE A 38 -5.39 -4.76 -10.68
CA PHE A 38 -5.03 -3.98 -11.87
C PHE A 38 -4.61 -2.55 -11.51
N PHE A 39 -5.42 -1.83 -10.72
CA PHE A 39 -5.11 -0.46 -10.32
C PHE A 39 -3.92 -0.39 -9.36
N ALA A 40 -3.73 -1.37 -8.47
CA ALA A 40 -2.57 -1.44 -7.60
C ALA A 40 -1.26 -1.68 -8.40
N LEU A 41 -1.28 -2.57 -9.40
CA LEU A 41 -0.14 -2.77 -10.31
C LEU A 41 0.14 -1.53 -11.16
N ALA A 42 -0.89 -0.89 -11.69
CA ALA A 42 -0.76 0.37 -12.43
C ALA A 42 -0.16 1.47 -11.55
N SER A 43 -0.61 1.57 -10.30
CA SER A 43 -0.01 2.47 -9.30
C SER A 43 1.46 2.16 -9.06
N ALA A 44 1.81 0.89 -8.78
CA ALA A 44 3.18 0.45 -8.53
C ALA A 44 4.11 0.76 -9.72
N LEU A 45 3.65 0.55 -10.94
CA LEU A 45 4.39 0.86 -12.15
C LEU A 45 4.57 2.38 -12.34
N THR A 46 3.53 3.16 -12.06
CA THR A 46 3.58 4.63 -12.14
C THR A 46 4.52 5.23 -11.09
N VAL A 47 4.52 4.68 -9.85
CA VAL A 47 5.52 5.02 -8.82
C VAL A 47 6.94 4.75 -9.32
N ALA A 48 7.17 3.56 -9.88
CA ALA A 48 8.47 3.16 -10.39
C ALA A 48 8.97 4.13 -11.49
N TRP A 49 8.10 4.42 -12.45
CA TRP A 49 8.43 5.35 -13.54
C TRP A 49 8.71 6.77 -13.04
N GLY A 50 7.85 7.31 -12.18
CA GLY A 50 8.05 8.62 -11.59
C GLY A 50 9.31 8.72 -10.73
N THR A 51 9.68 7.62 -10.06
CA THR A 51 10.92 7.53 -9.26
C THR A 51 12.16 7.58 -10.16
N VAL A 52 12.17 6.83 -11.25
CA VAL A 52 13.29 6.82 -12.21
C VAL A 52 13.49 8.20 -12.85
N ILE A 53 12.40 8.88 -13.23
CA ILE A 53 12.47 10.24 -13.79
C ILE A 53 13.07 11.21 -12.77
N ARG A 54 12.56 11.23 -11.53
CA ARG A 54 13.05 12.15 -10.48
C ARG A 54 14.51 11.89 -10.12
N HIS A 55 14.90 10.62 -10.06
CA HIS A 55 16.29 10.23 -9.80
C HIS A 55 17.25 10.79 -10.85
N ARG A 56 16.87 10.78 -12.11
CA ARG A 56 17.68 11.29 -13.18
C ARG A 56 17.90 12.80 -13.10
N ILE A 57 16.85 13.55 -12.80
CA ILE A 57 16.93 15.01 -12.63
C ILE A 57 17.86 15.37 -11.48
N ALA A 58 17.84 14.58 -10.40
CA ALA A 58 18.72 14.78 -9.26
C ALA A 58 20.20 14.54 -9.59
N LEU A 59 20.51 13.63 -10.52
CA LEU A 59 21.88 13.38 -10.97
C LEU A 59 22.46 14.49 -11.87
N ASP A 60 21.61 15.19 -12.62
CA ASP A 60 22.00 16.24 -13.57
C ASP A 60 22.05 17.64 -12.91
N ALA A 61 21.72 17.75 -11.61
CA ALA A 61 21.65 19.03 -10.90
C ALA A 61 22.89 19.29 -10.03
N ASP A 62 23.54 20.42 -10.25
CA ASP A 62 24.62 20.97 -9.41
C ASP A 62 24.09 21.60 -8.12
N ASP A 63 24.94 21.99 -7.17
CA ASP A 63 24.68 22.40 -5.77
C ASP A 63 23.49 23.37 -5.46
N SER A 64 22.77 23.90 -6.48
CA SER A 64 21.53 24.67 -6.30
C SER A 64 20.24 23.85 -6.56
N VAL A 65 20.26 22.60 -6.18
CA VAL A 65 19.40 21.48 -6.59
C VAL A 65 17.89 21.76 -6.58
N MET A 66 17.34 22.37 -5.53
CA MET A 66 15.87 22.50 -5.37
C MET A 66 15.26 23.51 -6.36
N ARG A 67 15.91 24.65 -6.54
CA ARG A 67 15.38 25.71 -7.41
C ARG A 67 15.58 25.39 -8.90
N ALA A 68 16.70 24.75 -9.25
CA ALA A 68 16.96 24.25 -10.60
C ALA A 68 16.05 23.05 -10.96
N ALA A 69 15.79 22.14 -10.02
CA ALA A 69 14.86 21.03 -10.21
C ALA A 69 13.42 21.52 -10.46
N MET A 70 12.92 22.50 -9.71
CA MET A 70 11.57 23.05 -9.88
C MET A 70 11.39 23.80 -11.20
N SER A 71 12.46 24.31 -11.82
CA SER A 71 12.41 24.95 -13.15
C SER A 71 12.44 23.92 -14.29
N ASN A 72 12.76 22.64 -14.01
CA ASN A 72 12.78 21.60 -15.02
C ASN A 72 11.38 21.00 -15.23
N PRO A 73 10.81 21.04 -16.45
CA PRO A 73 9.47 20.48 -16.71
C PRO A 73 9.36 18.98 -16.42
N LEU A 74 10.46 18.22 -16.54
CA LEU A 74 10.51 16.79 -16.20
C LEU A 74 10.31 16.54 -14.70
N TRP A 75 10.70 17.47 -13.82
CA TRP A 75 10.41 17.36 -12.39
C TRP A 75 8.90 17.36 -12.12
N TRP A 76 8.17 18.22 -12.82
CA TRP A 76 6.70 18.28 -12.73
C TRP A 76 6.04 17.02 -13.28
N VAL A 77 6.61 16.40 -14.33
CA VAL A 77 6.14 15.09 -14.83
C VAL A 77 6.33 14.01 -13.77
N GLY A 78 7.48 13.97 -13.09
CA GLY A 78 7.71 13.02 -11.98
C GLY A 78 6.78 13.25 -10.79
N THR A 79 6.48 14.50 -10.49
CA THR A 79 5.53 14.88 -9.42
C THR A 79 4.09 14.53 -9.81
N ALA A 80 3.67 14.82 -11.03
CA ALA A 80 2.37 14.42 -11.55
C ALA A 80 2.20 12.90 -11.57
N ALA A 81 3.25 12.16 -11.91
CA ALA A 81 3.26 10.70 -11.83
C ALA A 81 3.06 10.20 -10.39
N ALA A 82 3.69 10.83 -9.39
CA ALA A 82 3.49 10.47 -7.99
C ALA A 82 2.05 10.73 -7.52
N ILE A 83 1.47 11.86 -7.90
CA ILE A 83 0.06 12.18 -7.61
C ILE A 83 -0.87 11.21 -8.32
N GLY A 84 -0.61 10.92 -9.59
CA GLY A 84 -1.39 9.95 -10.37
C GLY A 84 -1.30 8.54 -9.80
N ALA A 85 -0.12 8.11 -9.37
CA ALA A 85 0.08 6.83 -8.72
C ALA A 85 -0.72 6.72 -7.41
N TYR A 86 -0.71 7.77 -6.59
CA TYR A 86 -1.54 7.82 -5.39
C TYR A 86 -3.04 7.77 -5.72
N GLY A 87 -3.49 8.48 -6.76
CA GLY A 87 -4.86 8.38 -7.25
C GLY A 87 -5.24 6.96 -7.67
N LEU A 88 -4.36 6.25 -8.39
CA LEU A 88 -4.56 4.84 -8.77
C LEU A 88 -4.59 3.92 -7.54
N GLN A 89 -3.76 4.17 -6.52
CA GLN A 89 -3.79 3.46 -5.24
C GLN A 89 -5.14 3.65 -4.53
N VAL A 90 -5.62 4.89 -4.47
CA VAL A 90 -6.92 5.23 -3.87
C VAL A 90 -8.07 4.50 -4.59
N ILE A 91 -8.04 4.46 -5.92
CA ILE A 91 -9.00 3.69 -6.72
C ILE A 91 -8.89 2.19 -6.41
N ALA A 92 -7.67 1.65 -6.34
CA ALA A 92 -7.44 0.24 -5.99
C ALA A 92 -8.04 -0.11 -4.63
N LEU A 93 -7.88 0.77 -3.63
CA LEU A 93 -8.47 0.61 -2.30
C LEU A 93 -10.00 0.67 -2.29
N GLY A 94 -10.60 1.36 -3.25
CA GLY A 94 -12.06 1.35 -3.47
C GLY A 94 -12.59 -0.02 -3.89
N PHE A 95 -11.81 -0.76 -4.65
CA PHE A 95 -12.20 -2.10 -5.14
C PHE A 95 -11.70 -3.25 -4.28
N GLY A 96 -10.60 -3.07 -3.53
CA GLY A 96 -9.93 -4.15 -2.78
C GLY A 96 -9.65 -3.82 -1.33
N THR A 97 -9.08 -4.82 -0.65
CA THR A 97 -8.66 -4.73 0.74
C THR A 97 -7.25 -4.13 0.86
N LEU A 98 -6.90 -3.59 2.03
CA LEU A 98 -5.52 -3.22 2.36
C LEU A 98 -4.58 -4.43 2.24
N LEU A 99 -5.07 -5.63 2.63
CA LEU A 99 -4.33 -6.88 2.55
C LEU A 99 -4.00 -7.33 1.11
N VAL A 100 -4.73 -6.83 0.10
CA VAL A 100 -4.43 -7.05 -1.34
C VAL A 100 -3.55 -5.93 -1.88
N VAL A 101 -3.96 -4.68 -1.66
CA VAL A 101 -3.37 -3.52 -2.34
C VAL A 101 -1.95 -3.25 -1.84
N GLN A 102 -1.71 -3.32 -0.53
CA GLN A 102 -0.41 -2.95 0.04
C GLN A 102 0.75 -3.87 -0.40
N PRO A 103 0.63 -5.22 -0.42
CA PRO A 103 1.70 -6.07 -0.97
C PRO A 103 2.02 -5.76 -2.42
N ILE A 104 0.98 -5.48 -3.24
CA ILE A 104 1.16 -5.18 -4.66
C ILE A 104 1.93 -3.87 -4.85
N LEU A 105 1.68 -2.86 -4.03
CA LEU A 105 2.41 -1.58 -4.11
C LEU A 105 3.91 -1.73 -3.82
N VAL A 106 4.31 -2.69 -2.98
CA VAL A 106 5.73 -3.00 -2.74
C VAL A 106 6.44 -3.47 -4.02
N LEU A 107 5.70 -4.03 -4.99
CA LEU A 107 6.26 -4.41 -6.30
C LEU A 107 6.79 -3.20 -7.10
N SER A 108 6.48 -1.96 -6.69
CA SER A 108 7.08 -0.77 -7.30
C SER A 108 8.62 -0.82 -7.27
N LEU A 109 9.23 -1.40 -6.23
CA LEU A 109 10.67 -1.64 -6.16
C LEU A 109 11.16 -2.59 -7.27
N MET A 110 10.42 -3.69 -7.48
CA MET A 110 10.73 -4.64 -8.55
C MET A 110 10.64 -3.99 -9.93
N PHE A 111 9.70 -3.06 -10.16
CA PHE A 111 9.59 -2.34 -11.43
C PHE A 111 10.65 -1.23 -11.57
N THR A 112 11.02 -0.57 -10.48
CA THR A 112 12.01 0.52 -10.48
C THR A 112 13.39 0.03 -10.93
N LEU A 113 13.84 -1.15 -10.48
CA LEU A 113 15.18 -1.65 -10.76
C LEU A 113 15.43 -1.94 -12.25
N PRO A 114 14.60 -2.75 -12.97
CA PRO A 114 14.81 -2.99 -14.39
C PRO A 114 14.62 -1.72 -15.23
N LEU A 115 13.66 -0.87 -14.84
CA LEU A 115 13.40 0.38 -15.53
C LEU A 115 14.61 1.33 -15.42
N SER A 116 15.21 1.46 -14.24
CA SER A 116 16.42 2.23 -14.01
C SER A 116 17.64 1.62 -14.72
N ALA A 117 17.78 0.29 -14.68
CA ALA A 117 18.86 -0.42 -15.36
C ALA A 117 18.80 -0.23 -16.90
N TRP A 118 17.60 -0.39 -17.48
CA TRP A 118 17.35 -0.17 -18.90
C TRP A 118 17.70 1.28 -19.31
N TYR A 119 17.25 2.24 -18.50
CA TYR A 119 17.46 3.65 -18.77
C TYR A 119 18.94 4.08 -18.63
N SER A 120 19.71 3.45 -17.74
CA SER A 120 21.14 3.70 -17.52
C SER A 120 22.04 2.85 -18.42
N GLY A 121 21.50 2.01 -19.29
CA GLY A 121 22.26 1.10 -20.15
C GLY A 121 23.05 0.02 -19.40
N ARG A 122 22.76 -0.20 -18.09
CA ARG A 122 23.44 -1.20 -17.26
C ARG A 122 22.68 -2.53 -17.26
N LYS A 123 23.39 -3.62 -16.99
CA LYS A 123 22.77 -4.92 -16.75
C LYS A 123 22.42 -5.06 -15.27
N MET A 124 21.26 -5.63 -14.97
CA MET A 124 20.90 -5.99 -13.59
C MET A 124 21.80 -7.13 -13.10
N PRO A 125 22.41 -7.02 -11.91
CA PRO A 125 23.15 -8.11 -11.32
C PRO A 125 22.19 -9.22 -10.89
N PHE A 126 22.69 -10.47 -10.87
CA PHE A 126 21.87 -11.66 -10.60
C PHE A 126 21.11 -11.59 -9.25
N HIS A 127 21.73 -11.02 -8.22
CA HIS A 127 21.08 -10.89 -6.93
C HIS A 127 19.85 -9.96 -6.96
N GLU A 128 19.85 -8.86 -7.73
CA GLU A 128 18.68 -7.98 -7.88
C GLU A 128 17.55 -8.71 -8.60
N VAL A 129 17.87 -9.50 -9.63
CA VAL A 129 16.88 -10.33 -10.35
C VAL A 129 16.27 -11.38 -9.42
N PHE A 130 17.11 -12.09 -8.66
CA PHE A 130 16.67 -13.12 -7.73
C PHE A 130 15.68 -12.54 -6.69
N TRP A 131 16.03 -11.45 -6.02
CA TRP A 131 15.18 -10.85 -5.00
C TRP A 131 13.92 -10.21 -5.58
N SER A 132 13.96 -9.70 -6.81
CA SER A 132 12.76 -9.21 -7.52
C SER A 132 11.78 -10.35 -7.81
N ILE A 133 12.26 -11.51 -8.23
CA ILE A 133 11.43 -12.71 -8.44
C ILE A 133 10.88 -13.22 -7.10
N ALA A 134 11.72 -13.29 -6.06
CA ALA A 134 11.30 -13.71 -4.73
C ALA A 134 10.20 -12.80 -4.17
N LEU A 135 10.33 -11.48 -4.32
CA LEU A 135 9.31 -10.51 -3.95
C LEU A 135 7.99 -10.76 -4.69
N THR A 136 8.05 -10.98 -6.00
CA THR A 136 6.86 -11.23 -6.83
C THR A 136 6.14 -12.50 -6.40
N ILE A 137 6.88 -13.58 -6.16
CA ILE A 137 6.31 -14.84 -5.67
C ILE A 137 5.68 -14.66 -4.29
N ALA A 138 6.35 -13.98 -3.37
CA ALA A 138 5.85 -13.72 -2.04
C ALA A 138 4.53 -12.92 -2.06
N VAL A 139 4.47 -11.86 -2.84
CA VAL A 139 3.25 -11.06 -3.04
C VAL A 139 2.15 -11.90 -3.70
N GLY A 140 2.49 -12.70 -4.72
CA GLY A 140 1.55 -13.62 -5.36
C GLY A 140 0.93 -14.62 -4.37
N ILE A 141 1.75 -15.20 -3.48
CA ILE A 141 1.26 -16.10 -2.41
C ILE A 141 0.32 -15.34 -1.49
N MET A 142 0.68 -14.15 -1.02
CA MET A 142 -0.14 -13.37 -0.10
C MET A 142 -1.51 -13.02 -0.70
N VAL A 143 -1.56 -12.64 -1.97
CA VAL A 143 -2.79 -12.21 -2.64
C VAL A 143 -3.64 -13.40 -3.10
N ILE A 144 -3.03 -14.42 -3.72
CA ILE A 144 -3.77 -15.52 -4.34
C ILE A 144 -4.11 -16.60 -3.32
N TYR A 145 -3.12 -17.03 -2.52
CA TYR A 145 -3.31 -18.09 -1.53
C TYR A 145 -4.00 -17.57 -0.27
N GLY A 146 -3.63 -16.37 0.19
CA GLY A 146 -4.20 -15.74 1.39
C GLY A 146 -5.70 -15.44 1.26
N ARG A 147 -6.21 -15.27 0.04
CA ARG A 147 -7.63 -14.95 -0.24
C ARG A 147 -8.17 -13.87 0.69
N PRO A 148 -7.62 -12.67 0.68
CA PRO A 148 -8.05 -11.60 1.57
C PRO A 148 -9.53 -11.27 1.37
N VAL A 149 -10.26 -11.14 2.48
CA VAL A 149 -11.68 -10.79 2.50
C VAL A 149 -11.85 -9.43 3.15
N ALA A 150 -12.70 -8.62 2.54
CA ALA A 150 -13.07 -7.33 3.07
C ALA A 150 -13.78 -7.48 4.42
N GLY A 151 -13.43 -6.60 5.34
CA GLY A 151 -14.11 -6.44 6.61
C GLY A 151 -15.18 -5.35 6.54
N ASN A 152 -15.37 -4.64 7.65
CA ASN A 152 -16.26 -3.51 7.73
C ASN A 152 -15.54 -2.22 7.29
N PRO A 153 -15.91 -1.61 6.16
CA PRO A 153 -15.28 -0.36 5.72
C PRO A 153 -15.68 0.85 6.59
N ARG A 154 -16.69 0.69 7.47
CA ARG A 154 -17.21 1.71 8.40
C ARG A 154 -17.12 1.23 9.83
N PRO A 155 -15.91 1.09 10.38
CA PRO A 155 -15.72 0.67 11.76
C PRO A 155 -16.28 1.73 12.71
N GLU A 156 -16.79 1.27 13.85
CA GLU A 156 -17.22 2.14 14.93
C GLU A 156 -16.02 2.86 15.55
N TRP A 157 -16.29 3.95 16.29
CA TRP A 157 -15.22 4.68 16.98
C TRP A 157 -14.43 3.80 17.96
N SER A 158 -15.08 2.80 18.52
CA SER A 158 -14.47 1.76 19.37
C SER A 158 -13.32 0.99 18.70
N ASP A 159 -13.36 0.84 17.38
CA ASP A 159 -12.33 0.14 16.61
C ASP A 159 -11.15 1.07 16.25
N TRP A 160 -11.44 2.36 16.11
CA TRP A 160 -10.44 3.36 15.76
C TRP A 160 -9.52 3.76 16.90
N TRP A 161 -10.09 4.01 18.09
CA TRP A 161 -9.33 4.63 19.18
C TRP A 161 -8.16 3.77 19.68
N PRO A 162 -8.23 2.41 19.75
CA PRO A 162 -7.07 1.62 20.16
C PRO A 162 -5.92 1.73 19.14
N ALA A 163 -6.24 1.68 17.84
CA ALA A 163 -5.26 1.81 16.78
C ALA A 163 -4.61 3.20 16.78
N LEU A 164 -5.39 4.26 16.99
CA LEU A 164 -4.87 5.63 17.11
C LEU A 164 -3.96 5.80 18.32
N LEU A 165 -4.31 5.22 19.48
CA LEU A 165 -3.46 5.24 20.68
C LEU A 165 -2.13 4.52 20.45
N VAL A 166 -2.18 3.31 19.88
CA VAL A 166 -0.96 2.54 19.57
C VAL A 166 -0.11 3.30 18.55
N GLY A 167 -0.72 3.86 17.51
CA GLY A 167 -0.05 4.68 16.51
C GLY A 167 0.63 5.90 17.13
N LEU A 168 -0.10 6.66 17.96
CA LEU A 168 0.45 7.84 18.63
C LEU A 168 1.58 7.49 19.60
N ALA A 169 1.42 6.42 20.39
CA ALA A 169 2.47 5.93 21.29
C ALA A 169 3.73 5.51 20.51
N THR A 170 3.54 4.80 19.39
CA THR A 170 4.64 4.40 18.51
C THR A 170 5.35 5.62 17.94
N LEU A 171 4.62 6.62 17.44
CA LEU A 171 5.21 7.86 16.93
C LEU A 171 5.93 8.65 18.01
N ALA A 172 5.40 8.70 19.24
CA ALA A 172 6.06 9.35 20.38
C ALA A 172 7.38 8.65 20.75
N ILE A 173 7.40 7.31 20.77
CA ILE A 173 8.61 6.51 21.03
C ILE A 173 9.66 6.75 19.93
N LEU A 174 9.24 6.71 18.65
CA LEU A 174 10.13 6.94 17.51
C LEU A 174 10.66 8.38 17.48
N GLY A 175 9.82 9.37 17.81
CA GLY A 175 10.24 10.76 17.97
C GLY A 175 11.26 10.95 19.11
N ALA A 176 11.04 10.31 20.24
CA ALA A 176 12.01 10.31 21.36
C ALA A 176 13.31 9.61 20.98
N ALA A 177 13.25 8.49 20.26
CA ALA A 177 14.42 7.79 19.74
C ALA A 177 15.21 8.67 18.76
N ALA A 178 14.53 9.34 17.82
CA ALA A 178 15.15 10.27 16.88
C ALA A 178 15.84 11.46 17.56
N ALA A 179 15.30 11.91 18.69
CA ALA A 179 15.88 13.00 19.48
C ALA A 179 17.08 12.58 20.32
N LYS A 180 17.06 11.35 20.88
CA LYS A 180 18.06 10.86 21.82
C LYS A 180 19.20 10.06 21.18
N LEU A 181 18.98 9.50 19.99
CA LEU A 181 19.91 8.60 19.28
C LEU A 181 20.25 9.18 17.90
N PRO A 182 21.23 10.13 17.82
CA PRO A 182 21.58 10.79 16.55
C PRO A 182 21.93 9.82 15.42
N ASP A 183 22.67 8.75 15.73
CA ASP A 183 23.10 7.75 14.75
C ASP A 183 21.94 6.93 14.16
N GLN A 184 20.84 6.80 14.91
CA GLN A 184 19.65 6.06 14.48
C GLN A 184 18.50 6.97 14.01
N ARG A 185 18.74 8.28 14.00
CA ARG A 185 17.73 9.28 13.64
C ARG A 185 17.09 9.04 12.26
N PRO A 186 17.85 8.74 11.18
CA PRO A 186 17.25 8.45 9.87
C PRO A 186 16.33 7.23 9.91
N LEU A 187 16.75 6.18 10.62
CA LEU A 187 15.98 4.95 10.78
C LEU A 187 14.68 5.20 11.56
N ALA A 188 14.75 5.90 12.68
CA ALA A 188 13.60 6.20 13.51
C ALA A 188 12.57 7.08 12.77
N LEU A 189 13.03 8.12 12.08
CA LEU A 189 12.16 8.99 11.28
C LEU A 189 11.59 8.26 10.05
N GLY A 190 12.38 7.40 9.39
CA GLY A 190 11.90 6.55 8.30
C GLY A 190 10.80 5.59 8.75
N THR A 191 11.00 4.95 9.91
CA THR A 191 9.97 4.09 10.53
C THR A 191 8.72 4.89 10.89
N ALA A 192 8.87 6.07 11.49
CA ALA A 192 7.73 6.95 11.82
C ALA A 192 6.96 7.36 10.56
N CYS A 193 7.66 7.66 9.48
CA CYS A 193 7.06 7.96 8.18
C CYS A 193 6.24 6.77 7.66
N GLY A 194 6.79 5.55 7.72
CA GLY A 194 6.07 4.32 7.34
C GLY A 194 4.81 4.09 8.19
N VAL A 195 4.88 4.33 9.50
CA VAL A 195 3.70 4.27 10.37
C VAL A 195 2.63 5.27 9.94
N ILE A 196 3.02 6.53 9.70
CA ILE A 196 2.08 7.57 9.24
C ILE A 196 1.43 7.18 7.91
N TYR A 197 2.21 6.71 6.93
CA TYR A 197 1.65 6.29 5.63
C TYR A 197 0.79 5.03 5.71
N GLY A 198 1.04 4.14 6.66
CA GLY A 198 0.12 3.04 6.96
C GLY A 198 -1.27 3.54 7.42
N PHE A 199 -1.31 4.57 8.27
CA PHE A 199 -2.57 5.25 8.64
C PHE A 199 -3.18 6.02 7.48
N VAL A 200 -2.38 6.65 6.62
CA VAL A 200 -2.85 7.30 5.38
C VAL A 200 -3.54 6.28 4.48
N ALA A 201 -3.01 5.08 4.32
CA ALA A 201 -3.63 4.01 3.54
C ALA A 201 -4.98 3.57 4.12
N LEU A 202 -5.07 3.40 5.44
CA LEU A 202 -6.32 3.10 6.14
C LEU A 202 -7.38 4.20 5.93
N LEU A 203 -7.00 5.45 6.15
CA LEU A 203 -7.92 6.59 5.97
C LEU A 203 -8.31 6.77 4.51
N SER A 204 -7.41 6.51 3.55
CA SER A 204 -7.72 6.53 2.12
C SER A 204 -8.85 5.57 1.78
N LYS A 205 -8.80 4.35 2.35
CA LYS A 205 -9.88 3.36 2.15
C LYS A 205 -11.21 3.83 2.74
N ALA A 206 -11.20 4.37 3.96
CA ALA A 206 -12.41 4.91 4.60
C ALA A 206 -12.98 6.11 3.81
N VAL A 207 -12.13 7.01 3.35
CA VAL A 207 -12.51 8.19 2.54
C VAL A 207 -13.14 7.76 1.21
N VAL A 208 -12.57 6.76 0.53
CA VAL A 208 -13.14 6.24 -0.72
C VAL A 208 -14.51 5.59 -0.49
N ASP A 209 -14.64 4.82 0.58
CA ASP A 209 -15.93 4.20 0.90
C ASP A 209 -17.02 5.25 1.18
N ILE A 210 -16.71 6.28 1.99
CA ILE A 210 -17.64 7.39 2.24
C ILE A 210 -18.01 8.10 0.93
N PHE A 211 -17.01 8.42 0.09
CA PHE A 211 -17.26 9.10 -1.18
C PHE A 211 -18.15 8.30 -2.12
N THR A 212 -17.90 7.00 -2.25
CA THR A 212 -18.62 6.15 -3.20
C THR A 212 -20.04 5.79 -2.77
N HIS A 213 -20.30 5.71 -1.46
CA HIS A 213 -21.61 5.29 -0.95
C HIS A 213 -22.46 6.43 -0.36
N GLU A 214 -21.83 7.50 0.13
CA GLU A 214 -22.54 8.61 0.79
C GLU A 214 -22.40 9.95 0.07
N GLY A 215 -21.46 10.02 -0.88
CA GLY A 215 -21.25 11.20 -1.70
C GLY A 215 -20.35 12.28 -1.07
N LEU A 216 -20.15 13.36 -1.83
CA LEU A 216 -19.20 14.41 -1.51
C LEU A 216 -19.56 15.19 -0.22
N THR A 217 -20.85 15.39 0.04
CA THR A 217 -21.31 16.17 1.19
C THR A 217 -20.93 15.51 2.52
N THR A 218 -21.16 14.20 2.62
CA THR A 218 -20.79 13.41 3.81
C THR A 218 -19.26 13.30 3.93
N LEU A 219 -18.57 13.14 2.80
CA LEU A 219 -17.11 13.11 2.78
C LEU A 219 -16.50 14.37 3.42
N VAL A 220 -16.93 15.55 2.98
CA VAL A 220 -16.40 16.85 3.50
C VAL A 220 -16.79 17.05 4.97
N ALA A 221 -17.87 16.45 5.45
CA ALA A 221 -18.27 16.48 6.86
C ALA A 221 -17.52 15.44 7.73
N SER A 222 -16.82 14.46 7.12
CA SER A 222 -16.19 13.37 7.83
C SER A 222 -14.82 13.74 8.41
N TRP A 223 -14.52 13.29 9.63
CA TRP A 223 -13.21 13.49 10.25
C TRP A 223 -12.09 12.73 9.51
N GLN A 224 -12.43 11.62 8.86
CA GLN A 224 -11.49 10.80 8.08
C GLN A 224 -10.86 11.59 6.93
N PHE A 225 -11.62 12.44 6.28
CA PHE A 225 -11.13 13.29 5.20
C PHE A 225 -10.07 14.29 5.70
N TYR A 226 -10.32 14.98 6.80
CA TYR A 226 -9.36 15.90 7.39
C TYR A 226 -8.16 15.17 8.01
N GLY A 227 -8.40 14.01 8.62
CA GLY A 227 -7.36 13.14 9.13
C GLY A 227 -6.41 12.67 8.03
N LEU A 228 -6.96 12.27 6.87
CA LEU A 228 -6.18 11.89 5.69
C LEU A 228 -5.27 13.02 5.23
N ILE A 229 -5.81 14.22 5.04
CA ILE A 229 -5.04 15.40 4.61
C ILE A 229 -3.95 15.72 5.65
N GLY A 230 -4.31 15.78 6.93
CA GLY A 230 -3.38 16.09 8.01
C GLY A 230 -2.23 15.09 8.10
N LEU A 231 -2.54 13.78 8.05
CA LEU A 231 -1.51 12.74 8.10
C LEU A 231 -0.66 12.68 6.82
N ALA A 232 -1.24 12.91 5.64
CA ALA A 232 -0.49 12.96 4.39
C ALA A 232 0.51 14.12 4.40
N LEU A 233 0.11 15.31 4.84
CA LEU A 233 1.00 16.46 5.00
C LEU A 233 2.08 16.18 6.05
N THR A 234 1.70 15.67 7.23
CA THR A 234 2.64 15.32 8.30
C THR A 234 3.63 14.26 7.83
N GLY A 235 3.15 13.22 7.14
CA GLY A 235 3.99 12.17 6.55
C GLY A 235 5.02 12.74 5.58
N THR A 236 4.61 13.66 4.70
CA THR A 236 5.50 14.34 3.77
C THR A 236 6.58 15.14 4.49
N VAL A 237 6.21 15.87 5.54
CA VAL A 237 7.16 16.64 6.36
C VAL A 237 8.15 15.71 7.08
N VAL A 238 7.66 14.67 7.74
CA VAL A 238 8.51 13.67 8.42
C VAL A 238 9.44 12.96 7.45
N GLN A 239 8.96 12.66 6.23
CA GLN A 239 9.75 12.08 5.15
C GLN A 239 10.93 12.99 4.79
N GLN A 240 10.70 14.29 4.61
CA GLN A 240 11.78 15.24 4.32
C GLN A 240 12.80 15.32 5.47
N TYR A 241 12.33 15.37 6.72
CA TYR A 241 13.23 15.32 7.89
C TYR A 241 14.02 14.02 7.94
N SER A 242 13.42 12.88 7.58
CA SER A 242 14.09 11.58 7.54
C SER A 242 15.22 11.56 6.50
N PHE A 243 14.99 12.14 5.32
CA PHE A 243 15.99 12.22 4.26
C PHE A 243 17.15 13.17 4.61
N ASN A 244 16.85 14.26 5.30
CA ASN A 244 17.87 15.21 5.75
C ASN A 244 18.64 14.74 7.00
N ALA A 245 18.17 13.71 7.70
CA ALA A 245 18.77 13.25 8.95
C ALA A 245 20.01 12.37 8.75
N GLY A 246 20.25 11.83 7.55
CA GLY A 246 21.40 10.97 7.24
C GLY A 246 21.21 10.16 5.96
N PRO A 247 22.06 9.13 5.76
CA PRO A 247 22.03 8.35 4.52
C PRO A 247 20.66 7.75 4.23
N LEU A 248 20.18 7.92 3.00
CA LEU A 248 18.90 7.36 2.49
C LEU A 248 18.83 5.84 2.63
N ALA A 249 19.98 5.17 2.62
CA ALA A 249 20.10 3.72 2.85
C ALA A 249 19.50 3.23 4.17
N HIS A 250 19.34 4.10 5.17
CA HIS A 250 18.73 3.76 6.45
C HIS A 250 17.25 4.11 6.52
N SER A 251 16.85 5.23 5.93
CA SER A 251 15.47 5.74 6.03
C SER A 251 14.51 5.12 5.02
N LEU A 252 14.93 4.97 3.75
CA LEU A 252 14.07 4.42 2.69
C LEU A 252 13.60 2.99 2.96
N PRO A 253 14.49 2.03 3.32
CA PRO A 253 14.03 0.67 3.64
C PRO A 253 13.04 0.65 4.81
N ALA A 254 13.31 1.43 5.86
CA ALA A 254 12.43 1.49 7.01
C ALA A 254 11.02 1.96 6.61
N MET A 255 10.91 3.06 5.88
CA MET A 255 9.63 3.58 5.41
C MET A 255 8.87 2.56 4.56
N THR A 256 9.53 1.99 3.55
CA THR A 256 8.90 1.06 2.59
C THR A 256 8.44 -0.26 3.22
N ILE A 257 9.07 -0.68 4.34
CA ILE A 257 8.72 -1.90 5.06
C ILE A 257 7.59 -1.64 6.06
N PHE A 258 7.70 -0.56 6.84
CA PHE A 258 6.74 -0.30 7.91
C PHE A 258 5.38 0.15 7.39
N GLU A 259 5.30 0.84 6.25
CA GLU A 259 4.04 1.23 5.64
C GLU A 259 3.10 0.03 5.41
N PRO A 260 3.46 -1.02 4.65
CA PRO A 260 2.56 -2.16 4.43
C PRO A 260 2.32 -2.98 5.69
N ILE A 261 3.31 -3.11 6.59
CA ILE A 261 3.13 -3.85 7.86
C ILE A 261 2.08 -3.16 8.73
N VAL A 262 2.18 -1.85 8.87
CA VAL A 262 1.21 -1.06 9.64
C VAL A 262 -0.16 -1.08 8.98
N ALA A 263 -0.21 -0.91 7.65
CA ALA A 263 -1.47 -0.99 6.90
C ALA A 263 -2.14 -2.37 7.04
N PHE A 264 -1.38 -3.47 7.08
CA PHE A 264 -1.91 -4.81 7.36
C PHE A 264 -2.49 -4.90 8.77
N GLY A 265 -1.73 -4.46 9.77
CA GLY A 265 -2.19 -4.46 11.14
C GLY A 265 -3.48 -3.65 11.31
N LEU A 266 -3.55 -2.48 10.69
CA LEU A 266 -4.72 -1.61 10.72
C LEU A 266 -5.90 -2.18 9.93
N GLY A 267 -5.66 -2.79 8.77
CA GLY A 267 -6.69 -3.49 8.01
C GLY A 267 -7.34 -4.61 8.81
N TYR A 268 -6.52 -5.40 9.52
CA TYR A 268 -7.00 -6.45 10.40
C TYR A 268 -7.71 -5.91 11.65
N MET A 269 -7.09 -4.95 12.38
CA MET A 269 -7.58 -4.47 13.67
C MET A 269 -8.76 -3.52 13.55
N VAL A 270 -8.74 -2.60 12.59
CA VAL A 270 -9.75 -1.53 12.45
C VAL A 270 -10.84 -1.93 11.47
N LEU A 271 -10.46 -2.42 10.28
CA LEU A 271 -11.44 -2.79 9.26
C LEU A 271 -11.95 -4.22 9.40
N GLY A 272 -11.31 -5.07 10.22
CA GLY A 272 -11.66 -6.47 10.35
C GLY A 272 -11.39 -7.29 9.08
N GLU A 273 -10.47 -6.83 8.22
CA GLU A 273 -10.02 -7.60 7.05
C GLU A 273 -9.31 -8.87 7.49
N LYS A 274 -9.52 -9.98 6.79
CA LYS A 274 -8.99 -11.29 7.19
C LYS A 274 -8.48 -12.06 5.98
N PHE A 275 -7.49 -12.92 6.22
CA PHE A 275 -7.13 -13.97 5.28
C PHE A 275 -7.99 -15.20 5.52
N LEU A 276 -8.52 -15.82 4.45
CA LEU A 276 -9.26 -17.08 4.52
C LEU A 276 -8.30 -18.27 4.60
N ILE A 277 -7.71 -18.45 5.77
CA ILE A 277 -6.74 -19.51 6.02
C ILE A 277 -7.18 -20.28 7.26
N ASP A 278 -7.52 -21.55 7.08
CA ASP A 278 -8.06 -22.39 8.15
C ASP A 278 -7.04 -23.37 8.72
N THR A 279 -5.82 -23.48 8.12
CA THR A 279 -4.82 -24.46 8.51
C THR A 279 -3.55 -23.83 9.07
N ALA A 280 -2.92 -24.46 10.06
CA ALA A 280 -1.64 -24.03 10.60
C ALA A 280 -0.53 -23.97 9.53
N VAL A 281 -0.56 -24.91 8.58
CA VAL A 281 0.37 -24.93 7.43
C VAL A 281 0.15 -23.69 6.55
N GLY A 282 -1.10 -23.32 6.31
CA GLY A 282 -1.42 -22.11 5.54
C GLY A 282 -0.88 -20.85 6.22
N TRP A 283 -1.03 -20.72 7.53
CA TRP A 283 -0.45 -19.61 8.28
C TRP A 283 1.09 -19.60 8.23
N ALA A 284 1.73 -20.78 8.29
CA ALA A 284 3.18 -20.88 8.13
C ALA A 284 3.64 -20.40 6.73
N ILE A 285 2.91 -20.78 5.67
CA ILE A 285 3.18 -20.31 4.29
C ILE A 285 3.05 -18.78 4.21
N MET A 286 2.00 -18.20 4.81
CA MET A 286 1.81 -16.74 4.81
C MET A 286 2.91 -16.02 5.57
N LEU A 287 3.33 -16.57 6.71
CA LEU A 287 4.42 -15.98 7.50
C LEU A 287 5.76 -16.03 6.73
N ILE A 288 6.03 -17.12 6.03
CA ILE A 288 7.20 -17.25 5.15
C ILE A 288 7.10 -16.24 4.02
N ALA A 289 5.94 -16.12 3.36
CA ALA A 289 5.74 -15.16 2.28
C ALA A 289 5.95 -13.71 2.76
N LEU A 290 5.39 -13.34 3.92
CA LEU A 290 5.60 -12.02 4.54
C LEU A 290 7.09 -11.79 4.84
N THR A 291 7.77 -12.77 5.41
CA THR A 291 9.21 -12.70 5.70
C THR A 291 10.04 -12.51 4.45
N VAL A 292 9.75 -13.28 3.39
CA VAL A 292 10.42 -13.14 2.09
C VAL A 292 10.14 -11.78 1.47
N MET A 293 8.90 -11.28 1.53
CA MET A 293 8.54 -9.94 1.08
C MET A 293 9.38 -8.87 1.79
N VAL A 294 9.46 -8.91 3.12
CA VAL A 294 10.24 -7.95 3.92
C VAL A 294 11.73 -8.04 3.59
N LEU A 295 12.31 -9.24 3.55
CA LEU A 295 13.74 -9.44 3.21
C LEU A 295 14.05 -8.94 1.80
N SER A 296 13.22 -9.28 0.82
CA SER A 296 13.37 -8.80 -0.56
C SER A 296 13.31 -7.27 -0.63
N THR A 297 12.37 -6.66 0.10
CA THR A 297 12.25 -5.21 0.18
C THR A 297 13.52 -4.57 0.77
N ILE A 298 14.08 -5.13 1.85
CA ILE A 298 15.32 -4.66 2.46
C ILE A 298 16.48 -4.71 1.44
N VAL A 299 16.63 -5.84 0.77
CA VAL A 299 17.74 -6.03 -0.18
C VAL A 299 17.61 -5.10 -1.38
N LEU A 300 16.41 -5.03 -1.98
CA LEU A 300 16.16 -4.22 -3.18
C LEU A 300 16.21 -2.72 -2.89
N SER A 301 15.74 -2.27 -1.73
CA SER A 301 15.80 -0.84 -1.33
C SER A 301 17.23 -0.37 -0.99
N ARG A 302 18.15 -1.29 -0.70
CA ARG A 302 19.58 -1.01 -0.48
C ARG A 302 20.42 -1.12 -1.76
N SER A 303 19.81 -1.45 -2.89
CA SER A 303 20.51 -1.54 -4.16
C SER A 303 21.12 -0.17 -4.56
N PRO A 304 22.32 -0.13 -5.20
CA PRO A 304 23.00 1.12 -5.58
C PRO A 304 22.16 2.08 -6.42
N VAL A 305 21.14 1.57 -7.10
CA VAL A 305 20.18 2.39 -7.86
C VAL A 305 19.26 3.18 -6.94
N SER A 306 18.90 2.61 -5.80
CA SER A 306 18.06 3.28 -4.80
C SER A 306 18.83 4.29 -3.92
N GLN A 307 20.16 4.18 -3.89
CA GLN A 307 21.01 4.96 -2.95
C GLN A 307 21.70 6.18 -3.57
N ARG A 308 21.71 6.30 -4.90
CA ARG A 308 22.31 7.43 -5.61
C ARG A 308 21.31 8.50 -6.01
N GLY A 309 20.27 8.64 -5.19
CA GLY A 309 19.27 9.70 -5.30
C GLY A 309 19.45 10.78 -4.25
#